data_be2ab1938a8f3e9b6a7979aff2589eba
#
_entry.id   be2ab1938a8f3e9b6a7979aff2589eba
#
_cell.length_a   1.000
_cell.length_b   1.000
_cell.length_c   1.000
_cell.angle_alpha   90.00
_cell.angle_beta   90.00
_cell.angle_gamma   90.00
#
_symmetry.space_group_name_H-M   'P 1'
#
loop_
_entity.id
_entity.type
_entity.pdbx_description
1 polymer ?
#
loop_
_entity_poly.entity_id
_entity_poly.type
_entity_poly.pdbx_seq_one_letter_code
_entity_poly.pdbx_strand_id
1 'polypeptide(L)'
;MPFVEPADRAPIGLGVQGRYRIVGELGTGAFGTVYLAEEETTGHRVAIRLLPRGLVGAPHAVEAVQRMIRSVVDASKAHPGLVRVREFGEAEKGRPFVAMEFVEGRRLSEILSEGEPLDIGAALRLSLDLGGAVEALHNQGLIHGALRPCNVMVLEDGRVKLMDVELAGLRDAPAMEGVITAKPPAEYLSPEQIRQAPVTEKTDIYAFAVTLYELFCGVPPFRAATSEAVLAKHLTETPVRMSLRRPAVPVVVERIVRRALHKQPEPRPFMTDVLDRLWAEANTPATRWKRTAAVVGGAALAASIAVLVAWSMFAPRPSALRSLAQSASLLAAEQAQVNASPTSSAPAAAPRVAPMAGPATPAVEPSAAVSPAAENRAYWIQVGAFKDPEAAKRLAGRLHQQKYRVEASSAGAGERETVGSAPSASAPAAVSTRGDVLHRVRVGPYADRAAATSALKALEGKGYKPFIARR
;
A
#
# COMPACT_ATOMS: atom_id res chain seq x y z
N MET A 1 -12.53 -22.03 -15.67
CA MET A 1 -11.64 -21.36 -16.64
C MET A 1 -12.47 -20.98 -17.85
N PRO A 2 -12.56 -19.71 -18.26
CA PRO A 2 -13.22 -19.39 -19.52
C PRO A 2 -12.42 -20.00 -20.67
N PHE A 3 -13.13 -20.68 -21.57
CA PHE A 3 -12.55 -21.32 -22.74
C PHE A 3 -12.15 -20.18 -23.70
N VAL A 4 -10.86 -19.87 -23.77
CA VAL A 4 -10.33 -19.00 -24.82
C VAL A 4 -10.01 -19.92 -26.01
N GLU A 5 -10.59 -19.61 -27.17
CA GLU A 5 -10.32 -20.38 -28.37
C GLU A 5 -8.81 -20.42 -28.64
N PRO A 6 -8.25 -21.59 -29.07
CA PRO A 6 -6.83 -21.72 -29.41
C PRO A 6 -6.34 -20.71 -30.44
N ALA A 7 -7.25 -20.22 -31.30
CA ALA A 7 -6.98 -19.22 -32.33
C ALA A 7 -6.59 -17.83 -31.81
N ASP A 8 -6.78 -17.58 -30.50
CA ASP A 8 -6.52 -16.27 -29.88
C ASP A 8 -5.11 -16.14 -29.27
N ARG A 9 -4.33 -17.22 -29.30
CA ARG A 9 -2.96 -17.22 -28.78
C ARG A 9 -1.97 -16.72 -29.83
N ALA A 10 -1.04 -15.86 -29.37
CA ALA A 10 0.10 -15.45 -30.19
C ALA A 10 1.21 -16.51 -30.10
N PRO A 11 1.86 -16.87 -31.20
CA PRO A 11 2.99 -17.78 -31.19
C PRO A 11 4.20 -17.14 -30.46
N ILE A 12 4.99 -17.97 -29.77
CA ILE A 12 6.28 -17.56 -29.24
C ILE A 12 7.19 -17.13 -30.39
N GLY A 13 7.92 -16.03 -30.20
CA GLY A 13 8.75 -15.43 -31.26
C GLY A 13 8.03 -14.40 -32.12
N LEU A 14 6.71 -14.21 -31.95
CA LEU A 14 5.98 -13.17 -32.68
C LEU A 14 6.52 -11.79 -32.33
N GLY A 15 6.88 -11.01 -33.34
CA GLY A 15 7.20 -9.59 -33.20
C GLY A 15 5.94 -8.76 -33.07
N VAL A 16 5.91 -7.85 -32.06
CA VAL A 16 4.83 -6.88 -31.89
C VAL A 16 5.40 -5.51 -32.25
N GLN A 17 4.87 -4.91 -33.30
CA GLN A 17 5.35 -3.64 -33.89
C GLN A 17 6.85 -3.58 -34.22
N GLY A 18 7.52 -4.72 -34.45
CA GLY A 18 8.98 -4.74 -34.67
C GLY A 18 9.81 -4.25 -33.46
N ARG A 19 9.18 -4.13 -32.30
CA ARG A 19 9.81 -3.63 -31.08
C ARG A 19 9.84 -4.66 -29.96
N TYR A 20 8.82 -5.47 -29.82
CA TYR A 20 8.70 -6.46 -28.76
C TYR A 20 8.63 -7.87 -29.34
N ARG A 21 9.40 -8.78 -28.79
CA ARG A 21 9.41 -10.19 -29.16
C ARG A 21 8.77 -11.03 -28.06
N ILE A 22 7.68 -11.72 -28.34
CA ILE A 22 6.99 -12.59 -27.38
C ILE A 22 7.89 -13.76 -27.00
N VAL A 23 8.10 -13.96 -25.70
CA VAL A 23 8.95 -15.02 -25.12
C VAL A 23 8.13 -16.12 -24.46
N GLY A 24 6.95 -15.79 -23.90
CA GLY A 24 6.09 -16.76 -23.23
C GLY A 24 4.73 -16.19 -22.84
N GLU A 25 3.80 -17.07 -22.45
CA GLU A 25 2.48 -16.68 -21.94
C GLU A 25 2.52 -16.54 -20.43
N LEU A 26 2.03 -15.41 -19.89
CA LEU A 26 1.92 -15.14 -18.44
C LEU A 26 0.52 -15.46 -17.91
N GLY A 27 -0.51 -15.39 -18.75
CA GLY A 27 -1.87 -15.72 -18.37
C GLY A 27 -2.92 -15.20 -19.33
N THR A 28 -4.11 -15.76 -19.24
CA THR A 28 -5.25 -15.43 -20.10
C THR A 28 -6.45 -15.04 -19.23
N GLY A 29 -7.17 -13.99 -19.61
CA GLY A 29 -8.33 -13.47 -18.90
C GLY A 29 -9.40 -12.91 -19.83
N ALA A 30 -10.44 -12.31 -19.24
CA ALA A 30 -11.57 -11.72 -19.96
C ALA A 30 -11.16 -10.63 -20.97
N PHE A 31 -10.07 -9.93 -20.69
CA PHE A 31 -9.55 -8.83 -21.52
C PHE A 31 -8.36 -9.26 -22.38
N GLY A 32 -8.27 -10.54 -22.72
CA GLY A 32 -7.22 -11.07 -23.59
C GLY A 32 -6.10 -11.77 -22.83
N THR A 33 -5.02 -12.06 -23.54
CA THR A 33 -3.88 -12.83 -23.06
C THR A 33 -2.70 -11.91 -22.78
N VAL A 34 -2.04 -12.10 -21.65
CA VAL A 34 -0.81 -11.39 -21.26
C VAL A 34 0.39 -12.28 -21.57
N TYR A 35 1.37 -11.72 -22.26
CA TYR A 35 2.61 -12.38 -22.64
C TYR A 35 3.81 -11.71 -21.97
N LEU A 36 4.82 -12.50 -21.62
CA LEU A 36 6.17 -12.02 -21.43
C LEU A 36 6.77 -11.72 -22.80
N ALA A 37 7.34 -10.54 -22.95
CA ALA A 37 8.07 -10.16 -24.16
C ALA A 37 9.40 -9.48 -23.79
N GLU A 38 10.33 -9.46 -24.73
CA GLU A 38 11.56 -8.71 -24.65
C GLU A 38 11.51 -7.53 -25.63
N GLU A 39 11.88 -6.36 -25.17
CA GLU A 39 12.06 -5.19 -26.00
C GLU A 39 13.37 -5.34 -26.79
N GLU A 40 13.30 -5.47 -28.12
CA GLU A 40 14.46 -5.85 -28.96
C GLU A 40 15.62 -4.87 -28.91
N THR A 41 15.33 -3.58 -28.65
CA THR A 41 16.36 -2.54 -28.59
C THR A 41 17.13 -2.51 -27.29
N THR A 42 16.48 -2.89 -26.16
CA THR A 42 17.04 -2.76 -24.81
C THR A 42 17.27 -4.08 -24.12
N GLY A 43 16.66 -5.17 -24.60
CA GLY A 43 16.64 -6.47 -23.94
C GLY A 43 15.79 -6.51 -22.65
N HIS A 44 15.09 -5.43 -22.32
CA HIS A 44 14.28 -5.39 -21.13
C HIS A 44 13.03 -6.25 -21.26
N ARG A 45 12.70 -6.98 -20.18
CA ARG A 45 11.44 -7.71 -20.09
C ARG A 45 10.26 -6.76 -19.88
N VAL A 46 9.19 -7.02 -20.61
CA VAL A 46 7.92 -6.30 -20.58
C VAL A 46 6.77 -7.29 -20.58
N ALA A 47 5.62 -6.89 -20.04
CA ALA A 47 4.37 -7.63 -20.20
C ALA A 47 3.55 -6.98 -21.31
N ILE A 48 3.07 -7.79 -22.25
CA ILE A 48 2.23 -7.37 -23.38
C ILE A 48 0.87 -8.02 -23.23
N ARG A 49 -0.18 -7.21 -23.05
CA ARG A 49 -1.57 -7.70 -23.12
C ARG A 49 -2.09 -7.53 -24.55
N LEU A 50 -2.36 -8.61 -25.23
CA LEU A 50 -3.11 -8.59 -26.48
C LEU A 50 -4.60 -8.58 -26.15
N LEU A 51 -5.29 -7.50 -26.53
CA LEU A 51 -6.72 -7.33 -26.27
C LEU A 51 -7.57 -8.28 -27.13
N PRO A 52 -8.85 -8.50 -26.77
CA PRO A 52 -9.72 -9.42 -27.52
C PRO A 52 -9.82 -9.06 -29.00
N ARG A 53 -9.86 -10.09 -29.86
CA ARG A 53 -10.01 -9.90 -31.31
C ARG A 53 -11.31 -9.23 -31.72
N GLY A 54 -12.35 -9.29 -30.88
CA GLY A 54 -13.60 -8.55 -31.12
C GLY A 54 -13.45 -7.04 -31.27
N LEU A 55 -12.29 -6.48 -30.86
CA LEU A 55 -11.96 -5.07 -31.11
C LEU A 55 -11.41 -4.81 -32.51
N VAL A 56 -10.93 -5.85 -33.22
CA VAL A 56 -10.44 -5.69 -34.59
C VAL A 56 -11.61 -5.36 -35.52
N GLY A 57 -11.51 -4.25 -36.25
CA GLY A 57 -12.59 -3.77 -37.11
C GLY A 57 -13.66 -2.93 -36.38
N ALA A 58 -13.46 -2.60 -35.10
CA ALA A 58 -14.32 -1.72 -34.31
C ALA A 58 -13.58 -0.41 -33.95
N PRO A 59 -13.33 0.52 -34.89
CA PRO A 59 -12.45 1.67 -34.69
C PRO A 59 -12.90 2.57 -33.54
N HIS A 60 -14.20 2.81 -33.36
CA HIS A 60 -14.72 3.61 -32.26
C HIS A 60 -14.46 2.96 -30.87
N ALA A 61 -14.50 1.63 -30.79
CA ALA A 61 -14.16 0.90 -29.56
C ALA A 61 -12.66 1.01 -29.28
N VAL A 62 -11.82 0.86 -30.31
CA VAL A 62 -10.36 1.03 -30.19
C VAL A 62 -9.98 2.44 -29.74
N GLU A 63 -10.59 3.48 -30.32
CA GLU A 63 -10.36 4.88 -29.91
C GLU A 63 -10.78 5.14 -28.44
N ALA A 64 -11.91 4.56 -28.00
CA ALA A 64 -12.35 4.68 -26.61
C ALA A 64 -11.35 4.02 -25.66
N VAL A 65 -10.89 2.79 -25.97
CA VAL A 65 -9.85 2.07 -25.23
C VAL A 65 -8.56 2.88 -25.20
N GLN A 66 -8.12 3.41 -26.34
CA GLN A 66 -6.90 4.21 -26.43
C GLN A 66 -6.95 5.45 -25.56
N ARG A 67 -8.06 6.20 -25.57
CA ARG A 67 -8.25 7.38 -24.73
C ARG A 67 -8.14 7.03 -23.24
N MET A 68 -8.77 5.94 -22.84
CA MET A 68 -8.75 5.48 -21.45
C MET A 68 -7.34 5.06 -21.02
N ILE A 69 -6.63 4.28 -21.85
CA ILE A 69 -5.26 3.85 -21.55
C ILE A 69 -4.31 5.05 -21.44
N ARG A 70 -4.49 6.13 -22.20
CA ARG A 70 -3.68 7.36 -22.04
C ARG A 70 -3.81 7.95 -20.65
N SER A 71 -5.01 8.01 -20.09
CA SER A 71 -5.23 8.49 -18.70
C SER A 71 -4.55 7.55 -17.69
N VAL A 72 -4.60 6.24 -17.93
CA VAL A 72 -3.95 5.25 -17.08
C VAL A 72 -2.43 5.30 -17.17
N VAL A 73 -1.85 5.58 -18.35
CA VAL A 73 -0.39 5.74 -18.51
C VAL A 73 0.14 6.82 -17.56
N ASP A 74 -0.54 7.95 -17.44
CA ASP A 74 -0.11 9.02 -16.54
C ASP A 74 -0.40 8.67 -15.08
N ALA A 75 -1.55 8.11 -14.76
CA ALA A 75 -1.89 7.65 -13.42
C ALA A 75 -0.89 6.59 -12.90
N SER A 76 -0.48 5.65 -13.77
CA SER A 76 0.45 4.59 -13.39
C SER A 76 1.85 5.08 -13.01
N LYS A 77 2.20 6.33 -13.38
CA LYS A 77 3.44 6.99 -12.97
C LYS A 77 3.35 7.63 -11.59
N ALA A 78 2.13 7.87 -11.11
CA ALA A 78 1.87 8.64 -9.88
C ALA A 78 2.24 7.87 -8.61
N HIS A 79 2.19 6.53 -8.63
CA HIS A 79 2.44 5.72 -7.44
C HIS A 79 3.23 4.44 -7.76
N PRO A 80 4.29 4.12 -6.98
CA PRO A 80 5.12 2.94 -7.23
C PRO A 80 4.37 1.60 -7.04
N GLY A 81 3.26 1.59 -6.32
CA GLY A 81 2.39 0.42 -6.13
C GLY A 81 1.45 0.14 -7.30
N LEU A 82 1.46 0.95 -8.37
CA LEU A 82 0.73 0.67 -9.61
C LEU A 82 1.67 0.02 -10.62
N VAL A 83 1.17 -0.95 -11.38
CA VAL A 83 1.89 -1.46 -12.56
C VAL A 83 2.01 -0.34 -13.58
N ARG A 84 3.24 -0.07 -14.02
CA ARG A 84 3.51 0.99 -14.98
C ARG A 84 3.05 0.61 -16.37
N VAL A 85 2.05 1.27 -16.87
CA VAL A 85 1.61 1.15 -18.27
C VAL A 85 2.55 2.01 -19.13
N ARG A 86 3.11 1.43 -20.21
CA ARG A 86 4.07 2.10 -21.08
C ARG A 86 3.40 2.72 -22.27
N GLU A 87 2.68 1.90 -23.04
CA GLU A 87 2.04 2.36 -24.28
C GLU A 87 0.85 1.47 -24.67
N PHE A 88 0.03 2.02 -25.53
CA PHE A 88 -0.99 1.32 -26.32
C PHE A 88 -0.57 1.33 -27.79
N GLY A 89 -0.74 0.20 -28.47
CA GLY A 89 -0.41 0.07 -29.87
C GLY A 89 -1.26 -0.99 -30.58
N GLU A 90 -0.95 -1.22 -31.83
CA GLU A 90 -1.57 -2.27 -32.66
C GLU A 90 -0.52 -3.29 -33.07
N ALA A 91 -0.78 -4.56 -32.78
CA ALA A 91 -0.01 -5.69 -33.24
C ALA A 91 -0.41 -6.07 -34.68
N GLU A 92 0.15 -7.18 -35.19
CA GLU A 92 -0.21 -7.68 -36.50
C GLU A 92 -1.73 -7.84 -36.69
N LYS A 93 -2.20 -7.56 -37.90
CA LYS A 93 -3.62 -7.62 -38.32
C LYS A 93 -4.52 -6.66 -37.52
N GLY A 94 -3.98 -5.53 -37.04
CA GLY A 94 -4.75 -4.51 -36.35
C GLY A 94 -5.23 -4.92 -34.94
N ARG A 95 -4.62 -5.93 -34.31
CA ARG A 95 -5.00 -6.34 -32.97
C ARG A 95 -4.43 -5.38 -31.93
N PRO A 96 -5.27 -4.71 -31.11
CA PRO A 96 -4.77 -3.77 -30.14
C PRO A 96 -4.04 -4.48 -29.00
N PHE A 97 -2.97 -3.84 -28.49
CA PHE A 97 -2.20 -4.31 -27.34
C PHE A 97 -1.87 -3.18 -26.36
N VAL A 98 -1.56 -3.58 -25.13
CA VAL A 98 -1.02 -2.71 -24.10
C VAL A 98 0.32 -3.27 -23.62
N ALA A 99 1.37 -2.45 -23.67
CA ALA A 99 2.66 -2.76 -23.09
C ALA A 99 2.76 -2.18 -21.67
N MET A 100 3.25 -2.97 -20.74
CA MET A 100 3.41 -2.60 -19.34
C MET A 100 4.71 -3.16 -18.75
N GLU A 101 5.13 -2.67 -17.58
CA GLU A 101 6.27 -3.26 -16.91
C GLU A 101 6.01 -4.74 -16.59
N PHE A 102 7.03 -5.56 -16.76
CA PHE A 102 7.02 -6.92 -16.23
C PHE A 102 7.35 -6.86 -14.74
N VAL A 103 6.49 -7.44 -13.92
CA VAL A 103 6.62 -7.45 -12.47
C VAL A 103 7.06 -8.82 -12.01
N GLU A 104 8.24 -8.89 -11.37
CA GLU A 104 8.72 -10.10 -10.71
C GLU A 104 8.16 -10.17 -9.29
N GLY A 105 7.53 -11.29 -8.93
CA GLY A 105 6.92 -11.49 -7.64
C GLY A 105 5.93 -12.64 -7.65
N ARG A 106 5.19 -12.77 -6.56
CA ARG A 106 4.13 -13.77 -6.40
C ARG A 106 2.77 -13.10 -6.35
N ARG A 107 1.77 -13.70 -6.96
CA ARG A 107 0.40 -13.20 -6.82
C ARG A 107 -0.08 -13.36 -5.39
N LEU A 108 -0.78 -12.35 -4.88
CA LEU A 108 -1.35 -12.43 -3.53
C LEU A 108 -2.31 -13.62 -3.39
N SER A 109 -3.05 -13.97 -4.46
CA SER A 109 -3.91 -15.15 -4.48
C SER A 109 -3.15 -16.47 -4.30
N GLU A 110 -1.91 -16.58 -4.81
CA GLU A 110 -1.05 -17.74 -4.62
C GLU A 110 -0.60 -17.84 -3.16
N ILE A 111 -0.19 -16.72 -2.57
CA ILE A 111 0.21 -16.64 -1.16
C ILE A 111 -0.96 -17.02 -0.24
N LEU A 112 -2.16 -16.52 -0.52
CA LEU A 112 -3.36 -16.84 0.28
C LEU A 112 -3.82 -18.29 0.10
N SER A 113 -3.53 -18.93 -1.04
CA SER A 113 -3.89 -20.34 -1.29
C SER A 113 -3.03 -21.34 -0.53
N GLU A 114 -1.91 -20.94 0.06
CA GLU A 114 -1.07 -21.77 0.92
C GLU A 114 -1.74 -22.15 2.25
N GLY A 115 -2.91 -21.55 2.53
CA GLY A 115 -3.83 -21.99 3.59
C GLY A 115 -3.56 -21.40 4.97
N GLU A 116 -2.39 -20.79 5.21
CA GLU A 116 -2.11 -20.09 6.45
C GLU A 116 -2.40 -18.58 6.34
N PRO A 117 -3.15 -18.00 7.30
CA PRO A 117 -3.36 -16.56 7.30
C PRO A 117 -2.03 -15.83 7.57
N LEU A 118 -1.78 -14.78 6.81
CA LEU A 118 -0.59 -13.93 6.95
C LEU A 118 -0.43 -13.40 8.39
N ASP A 119 0.81 -13.17 8.82
CA ASP A 119 1.06 -12.43 10.05
C ASP A 119 0.34 -11.07 10.04
N ILE A 120 -0.21 -10.66 11.20
CA ILE A 120 -0.99 -9.42 11.32
C ILE A 120 -0.20 -8.20 10.85
N GLY A 121 1.09 -8.14 11.18
CA GLY A 121 1.95 -7.03 10.74
C GLY A 121 2.21 -7.05 9.22
N ALA A 122 2.34 -8.23 8.61
CA ALA A 122 2.47 -8.39 7.17
C ALA A 122 1.16 -8.00 6.46
N ALA A 123 0.02 -8.50 6.95
CA ALA A 123 -1.29 -8.14 6.43
C ALA A 123 -1.56 -6.63 6.50
N LEU A 124 -1.18 -5.95 7.59
CA LEU A 124 -1.29 -4.49 7.72
C LEU A 124 -0.41 -3.75 6.70
N ARG A 125 0.83 -4.20 6.49
CA ARG A 125 1.72 -3.58 5.49
C ARG A 125 1.16 -3.70 4.08
N LEU A 126 0.80 -4.93 3.68
CA LEU A 126 0.20 -5.18 2.37
C LEU A 126 -1.10 -4.37 2.16
N SER A 127 -1.92 -4.24 3.23
CA SER A 127 -3.14 -3.42 3.19
C SER A 127 -2.84 -1.94 2.96
N LEU A 128 -1.80 -1.40 3.60
CA LEU A 128 -1.39 -0.01 3.44
C LEU A 128 -0.85 0.25 2.04
N ASP A 129 0.01 -0.62 1.53
CA ASP A 129 0.61 -0.48 0.20
C ASP A 129 -0.46 -0.60 -0.90
N LEU A 130 -1.34 -1.61 -0.80
CA LEU A 130 -2.43 -1.81 -1.73
C LEU A 130 -3.42 -0.63 -1.70
N GLY A 131 -3.81 -0.20 -0.51
CA GLY A 131 -4.70 0.94 -0.34
C GLY A 131 -4.11 2.23 -0.90
N GLY A 132 -2.80 2.46 -0.73
CA GLY A 132 -2.09 3.60 -1.33
C GLY A 132 -2.11 3.58 -2.86
N ALA A 133 -1.98 2.40 -3.47
CA ALA A 133 -2.11 2.24 -4.91
C ALA A 133 -3.53 2.55 -5.41
N VAL A 134 -4.56 2.07 -4.70
CA VAL A 134 -5.97 2.36 -5.02
C VAL A 134 -6.27 3.85 -4.83
N GLU A 135 -5.81 4.47 -3.74
CA GLU A 135 -5.97 5.92 -3.51
C GLU A 135 -5.35 6.74 -4.65
N ALA A 136 -4.18 6.31 -5.14
CA ALA A 136 -3.51 6.99 -6.24
C ALA A 136 -4.33 6.96 -7.55
N LEU A 137 -5.04 5.86 -7.83
CA LEU A 137 -6.00 5.80 -8.96
C LEU A 137 -7.18 6.73 -8.74
N HIS A 138 -7.81 6.69 -7.55
CA HIS A 138 -8.95 7.54 -7.22
C HIS A 138 -8.61 9.03 -7.29
N ASN A 139 -7.39 9.43 -6.91
CA ASN A 139 -6.91 10.81 -7.03
C ASN A 139 -6.77 11.29 -8.49
N GLN A 140 -6.73 10.36 -9.44
CA GLN A 140 -6.74 10.64 -10.88
C GLN A 140 -8.15 10.48 -11.51
N GLY A 141 -9.17 10.25 -10.68
CA GLY A 141 -10.54 10.01 -11.14
C GLY A 141 -10.73 8.65 -11.81
N LEU A 142 -9.82 7.70 -11.59
CA LEU A 142 -9.90 6.35 -12.15
C LEU A 142 -10.40 5.35 -11.12
N ILE A 143 -11.25 4.44 -11.57
CA ILE A 143 -11.81 3.35 -10.78
C ILE A 143 -11.22 2.04 -11.31
N HIS A 144 -10.61 1.24 -10.43
CA HIS A 144 -10.04 -0.05 -10.83
C HIS A 144 -11.12 -1.05 -11.29
N GLY A 145 -12.21 -1.16 -10.55
CA GLY A 145 -13.40 -1.95 -10.88
C GLY A 145 -13.22 -3.47 -10.82
N ALA A 146 -12.00 -3.98 -10.57
CA ALA A 146 -11.69 -5.41 -10.54
C ALA A 146 -10.64 -5.77 -9.47
N LEU A 147 -10.65 -5.07 -8.34
CA LEU A 147 -9.70 -5.30 -7.25
C LEU A 147 -9.94 -6.68 -6.62
N ARG A 148 -8.87 -7.49 -6.57
CA ARG A 148 -8.88 -8.87 -6.03
C ARG A 148 -7.46 -9.40 -5.89
N PRO A 149 -7.19 -10.44 -5.07
CA PRO A 149 -5.84 -10.92 -4.80
C PRO A 149 -5.03 -11.36 -6.04
N CYS A 150 -5.67 -11.89 -7.08
CA CYS A 150 -4.94 -12.30 -8.28
C CYS A 150 -4.45 -11.11 -9.13
N ASN A 151 -4.98 -9.89 -8.88
CA ASN A 151 -4.54 -8.65 -9.51
C ASN A 151 -3.54 -7.87 -8.62
N VAL A 152 -2.99 -8.51 -7.60
CA VAL A 152 -1.99 -7.93 -6.71
C VAL A 152 -0.74 -8.82 -6.73
N MET A 153 0.40 -8.25 -7.15
CA MET A 153 1.71 -8.89 -7.05
C MET A 153 2.38 -8.45 -5.76
N VAL A 154 2.94 -9.39 -5.03
CA VAL A 154 3.80 -9.15 -3.88
C VAL A 154 5.23 -9.37 -4.33
N LEU A 155 6.04 -8.33 -4.22
CA LEU A 155 7.44 -8.33 -4.59
C LEU A 155 8.29 -9.03 -3.52
N GLU A 156 9.53 -9.37 -3.84
CA GLU A 156 10.46 -10.01 -2.91
C GLU A 156 10.75 -9.15 -1.66
N ASP A 157 10.73 -7.82 -1.81
CA ASP A 157 10.89 -6.87 -0.69
C ASP A 157 9.60 -6.65 0.13
N GLY A 158 8.53 -7.37 -0.19
CA GLY A 158 7.24 -7.31 0.49
C GLY A 158 6.34 -6.13 0.07
N ARG A 159 6.77 -5.28 -0.87
CA ARG A 159 5.90 -4.24 -1.47
C ARG A 159 4.88 -4.87 -2.41
N VAL A 160 3.82 -4.13 -2.74
CA VAL A 160 2.82 -4.60 -3.70
C VAL A 160 2.85 -3.82 -5.00
N LYS A 161 2.42 -4.49 -6.07
CA LYS A 161 2.07 -3.88 -7.36
C LYS A 161 0.64 -4.28 -7.71
N LEU A 162 -0.24 -3.29 -7.87
CA LEU A 162 -1.60 -3.49 -8.37
C LEU A 162 -1.57 -3.58 -9.89
N MET A 163 -2.03 -4.71 -10.39
CA MET A 163 -2.10 -5.05 -11.83
C MET A 163 -3.47 -4.74 -12.41
N ASP A 164 -3.62 -4.94 -13.70
CA ASP A 164 -4.86 -4.71 -14.46
C ASP A 164 -5.37 -3.26 -14.39
N VAL A 165 -4.49 -2.31 -14.03
CA VAL A 165 -4.82 -0.86 -13.98
C VAL A 165 -5.13 -0.30 -15.37
N GLU A 166 -4.56 -0.89 -16.42
CA GLU A 166 -4.85 -0.53 -17.82
C GLU A 166 -6.28 -0.87 -18.22
N LEU A 167 -6.96 -1.68 -17.43
CA LEU A 167 -8.37 -2.05 -17.61
C LEU A 167 -9.32 -1.19 -16.78
N ALA A 168 -8.79 -0.21 -16.02
CA ALA A 168 -9.59 0.69 -15.19
C ALA A 168 -10.64 1.41 -16.06
N GLY A 169 -11.92 1.22 -15.70
CA GLY A 169 -13.05 1.79 -16.44
C GLY A 169 -13.40 1.13 -17.77
N LEU A 170 -12.55 0.25 -18.34
CA LEU A 170 -12.87 -0.44 -19.60
C LEU A 170 -14.02 -1.43 -19.47
N ARG A 171 -14.15 -2.07 -18.30
CA ARG A 171 -15.16 -3.11 -18.05
C ARG A 171 -16.59 -2.61 -18.28
N ASP A 172 -16.86 -1.39 -17.87
CA ASP A 172 -18.18 -0.77 -17.91
C ASP A 172 -18.33 0.19 -19.10
N ALA A 173 -17.33 0.22 -20.00
CA ALA A 173 -17.39 1.04 -21.20
C ALA A 173 -18.36 0.45 -22.22
N PRO A 174 -19.31 1.23 -22.77
CA PRO A 174 -20.22 0.73 -23.82
C PRO A 174 -19.49 0.12 -25.02
N ALA A 175 -18.28 0.58 -25.31
CA ALA A 175 -17.43 0.05 -26.37
C ALA A 175 -16.99 -1.39 -26.17
N MET A 176 -17.11 -1.94 -24.97
CA MET A 176 -16.72 -3.30 -24.62
C MET A 176 -17.93 -4.25 -24.53
N GLU A 177 -19.14 -3.74 -24.74
CA GLU A 177 -20.36 -4.55 -24.76
C GLU A 177 -20.29 -5.60 -25.90
N GLY A 178 -20.55 -6.86 -25.55
CA GLY A 178 -20.41 -7.99 -26.47
C GLY A 178 -18.96 -8.46 -26.73
N VAL A 179 -17.95 -7.67 -26.39
CA VAL A 179 -16.52 -8.05 -26.53
C VAL A 179 -16.04 -8.86 -25.33
N ILE A 180 -16.52 -8.50 -24.12
CA ILE A 180 -16.17 -9.19 -22.87
C ILE A 180 -17.31 -10.13 -22.51
N THR A 181 -17.09 -11.42 -22.67
CA THR A 181 -18.08 -12.46 -22.33
C THR A 181 -17.82 -13.13 -20.99
N ALA A 182 -16.60 -13.04 -20.47
CA ALA A 182 -16.23 -13.67 -19.20
C ALA A 182 -16.74 -12.88 -18.00
N LYS A 183 -17.53 -13.55 -17.14
CA LYS A 183 -17.98 -13.00 -15.88
C LYS A 183 -16.81 -12.92 -14.88
N PRO A 184 -16.70 -11.82 -14.11
CA PRO A 184 -15.72 -11.72 -13.03
C PRO A 184 -16.06 -12.75 -11.92
N PRO A 185 -15.06 -13.18 -11.12
CA PRO A 185 -15.31 -14.03 -9.96
C PRO A 185 -16.29 -13.39 -9.00
N ALA A 186 -17.27 -14.18 -8.56
CA ALA A 186 -18.38 -13.71 -7.73
C ALA A 186 -17.93 -13.17 -6.36
N GLU A 187 -16.82 -13.69 -5.84
CA GLU A 187 -16.32 -13.46 -4.49
C GLU A 187 -15.92 -12.01 -4.19
N TYR A 188 -15.61 -11.21 -5.24
CA TYR A 188 -15.08 -9.84 -5.09
C TYR A 188 -16.00 -8.77 -5.68
N LEU A 189 -17.14 -9.16 -6.24
CA LEU A 189 -18.09 -8.23 -6.84
C LEU A 189 -18.82 -7.42 -5.76
N SER A 190 -18.91 -6.11 -5.99
CA SER A 190 -19.72 -5.25 -5.15
C SER A 190 -21.23 -5.40 -5.45
N PRO A 191 -22.11 -5.06 -4.49
CA PRO A 191 -23.56 -5.11 -4.70
C PRO A 191 -24.04 -4.29 -5.91
N GLU A 192 -23.44 -3.13 -6.19
CA GLU A 192 -23.76 -2.31 -7.35
C GLU A 192 -23.32 -2.96 -8.67
N GLN A 193 -22.16 -3.61 -8.71
CA GLN A 193 -21.75 -4.38 -9.91
C GLN A 193 -22.68 -5.56 -10.20
N ILE A 194 -23.14 -6.25 -9.15
CA ILE A 194 -24.12 -7.35 -9.28
C ILE A 194 -25.45 -6.81 -9.82
N ARG A 195 -25.87 -5.62 -9.40
CA ARG A 195 -27.11 -4.96 -9.86
C ARG A 195 -26.96 -4.21 -11.18
N GLN A 196 -25.76 -4.22 -11.78
CA GLN A 196 -25.43 -3.44 -12.98
C GLN A 196 -25.71 -1.92 -12.78
N ALA A 197 -25.52 -1.43 -11.56
CA ALA A 197 -25.60 -0.02 -11.22
C ALA A 197 -24.23 0.66 -11.44
N PRO A 198 -24.18 2.00 -11.55
CA PRO A 198 -22.93 2.72 -11.80
C PRO A 198 -21.84 2.40 -10.78
N VAL A 199 -20.65 2.09 -11.28
CA VAL A 199 -19.46 1.88 -10.46
C VAL A 199 -18.84 3.23 -10.07
N THR A 200 -18.30 3.28 -8.85
CA THR A 200 -17.67 4.48 -8.29
C THR A 200 -16.42 4.07 -7.50
N GLU A 201 -15.68 5.04 -6.95
CA GLU A 201 -14.59 4.74 -6.00
C GLU A 201 -15.05 3.83 -4.85
N LYS A 202 -16.32 3.91 -4.46
CA LYS A 202 -16.91 3.07 -3.41
C LYS A 202 -17.00 1.59 -3.79
N THR A 203 -17.00 1.28 -5.08
CA THR A 203 -16.90 -0.09 -5.61
C THR A 203 -15.55 -0.71 -5.26
N ASP A 204 -14.46 0.03 -5.49
CA ASP A 204 -13.12 -0.42 -5.13
C ASP A 204 -12.95 -0.54 -3.61
N ILE A 205 -13.57 0.35 -2.83
CA ILE A 205 -13.57 0.25 -1.36
C ILE A 205 -14.22 -1.07 -0.88
N TYR A 206 -15.31 -1.49 -1.53
CA TYR A 206 -15.93 -2.77 -1.20
C TYR A 206 -15.02 -3.95 -1.54
N ALA A 207 -14.46 -3.99 -2.75
CA ALA A 207 -13.56 -5.05 -3.19
C ALA A 207 -12.25 -5.08 -2.37
N PHE A 208 -11.75 -3.90 -1.97
CA PHE A 208 -10.63 -3.77 -1.04
C PHE A 208 -10.95 -4.41 0.31
N ALA A 209 -12.14 -4.15 0.86
CA ALA A 209 -12.56 -4.73 2.13
C ALA A 209 -12.74 -6.26 2.05
N VAL A 210 -13.22 -6.80 0.93
CA VAL A 210 -13.23 -8.24 0.67
C VAL A 210 -11.81 -8.81 0.72
N THR A 211 -10.88 -8.16 0.02
CA THR A 211 -9.47 -8.54 -0.01
C THR A 211 -8.83 -8.45 1.37
N LEU A 212 -9.12 -7.39 2.14
CA LEU A 212 -8.65 -7.26 3.52
C LEU A 212 -9.17 -8.38 4.41
N TYR A 213 -10.47 -8.68 4.30
CA TYR A 213 -11.05 -9.78 5.08
C TYR A 213 -10.28 -11.09 4.82
N GLU A 214 -10.00 -11.38 3.55
CA GLU A 214 -9.26 -12.59 3.16
C GLU A 214 -7.80 -12.55 3.62
N LEU A 215 -7.10 -11.41 3.49
CA LEU A 215 -5.74 -11.22 4.01
C LEU A 215 -5.61 -11.56 5.50
N PHE A 216 -6.57 -11.13 6.31
CA PHE A 216 -6.52 -11.31 7.76
C PHE A 216 -7.11 -12.64 8.21
N CYS A 217 -8.09 -13.20 7.50
CA CYS A 217 -8.82 -14.41 7.91
C CYS A 217 -8.45 -15.65 7.09
N GLY A 218 -7.68 -15.53 6.01
CA GLY A 218 -7.32 -16.63 5.11
C GLY A 218 -8.43 -17.09 4.18
N VAL A 219 -9.61 -16.47 4.27
CA VAL A 219 -10.79 -16.82 3.45
C VAL A 219 -11.61 -15.57 3.16
N PRO A 220 -12.26 -15.45 1.99
CA PRO A 220 -13.16 -14.34 1.71
C PRO A 220 -14.38 -14.31 2.63
N PRO A 221 -15.05 -13.14 2.79
CA PRO A 221 -16.17 -12.97 3.71
C PRO A 221 -17.41 -13.80 3.35
N PHE A 222 -17.62 -14.05 2.05
CA PHE A 222 -18.76 -14.79 1.53
C PHE A 222 -18.29 -15.98 0.69
N ARG A 223 -18.75 -17.17 1.05
CA ARG A 223 -18.48 -18.43 0.34
C ARG A 223 -19.78 -19.23 0.23
N ALA A 224 -19.99 -19.89 -0.90
CA ALA A 224 -21.09 -20.81 -1.14
C ALA A 224 -20.68 -21.85 -2.20
N ALA A 225 -21.56 -22.85 -2.41
CA ALA A 225 -21.30 -23.91 -3.38
C ALA A 225 -21.42 -23.43 -4.84
N THR A 226 -22.18 -22.38 -5.10
CA THR A 226 -22.38 -21.82 -6.44
C THR A 226 -22.08 -20.32 -6.47
N SER A 227 -21.68 -19.81 -7.63
CA SER A 227 -21.44 -18.37 -7.83
C SER A 227 -22.69 -17.53 -7.55
N GLU A 228 -23.86 -18.00 -7.94
CA GLU A 228 -25.15 -17.31 -7.71
C GLU A 228 -25.43 -17.17 -6.20
N ALA A 229 -25.15 -18.20 -5.41
CA ALA A 229 -25.30 -18.14 -3.96
C ALA A 229 -24.28 -17.18 -3.32
N VAL A 230 -23.06 -17.08 -3.85
CA VAL A 230 -22.08 -16.07 -3.42
C VAL A 230 -22.58 -14.66 -3.75
N LEU A 231 -23.09 -14.43 -4.97
CA LEU A 231 -23.67 -13.14 -5.37
C LEU A 231 -24.84 -12.73 -4.46
N ALA A 232 -25.73 -13.67 -4.13
CA ALA A 232 -26.86 -13.42 -3.22
C ALA A 232 -26.37 -12.97 -1.83
N LYS A 233 -25.29 -13.58 -1.31
CA LYS A 233 -24.67 -13.18 -0.03
C LYS A 233 -24.07 -11.77 -0.10
N HIS A 234 -23.43 -11.40 -1.20
CA HIS A 234 -22.95 -10.03 -1.41
C HIS A 234 -24.11 -9.01 -1.35
N LEU A 235 -25.28 -9.37 -1.82
CA LEU A 235 -26.44 -8.49 -1.83
C LEU A 235 -27.11 -8.35 -0.44
N THR A 236 -27.15 -9.42 0.36
CA THR A 236 -28.04 -9.49 1.52
C THR A 236 -27.37 -9.87 2.84
N GLU A 237 -26.32 -10.70 2.81
CA GLU A 237 -25.75 -11.28 4.04
C GLU A 237 -24.72 -10.35 4.69
N THR A 238 -24.73 -10.29 6.01
CA THR A 238 -23.66 -9.65 6.79
C THR A 238 -22.50 -10.63 6.96
N PRO A 239 -21.23 -10.21 6.73
CA PRO A 239 -20.09 -11.10 6.87
C PRO A 239 -19.91 -11.56 8.32
N VAL A 240 -19.39 -12.76 8.51
CA VAL A 240 -18.98 -13.24 9.84
C VAL A 240 -17.93 -12.30 10.41
N ARG A 241 -18.01 -11.97 11.69
CA ARG A 241 -17.04 -11.10 12.35
C ARG A 241 -15.64 -11.70 12.26
N MET A 242 -14.65 -10.86 11.89
CA MET A 242 -13.27 -11.30 11.72
C MET A 242 -12.68 -11.85 13.03
N SER A 243 -13.01 -11.23 14.16
CA SER A 243 -12.60 -11.65 15.49
C SER A 243 -13.09 -13.05 15.88
N LEU A 244 -14.23 -13.53 15.32
CA LEU A 244 -14.70 -14.90 15.52
C LEU A 244 -13.91 -15.94 14.71
N ARG A 245 -13.34 -15.52 13.57
CA ARG A 245 -12.49 -16.40 12.74
C ARG A 245 -11.03 -16.40 13.22
N ARG A 246 -10.54 -15.22 13.59
CA ARG A 246 -9.16 -15.02 14.06
C ARG A 246 -9.15 -13.94 15.14
N PRO A 247 -9.10 -14.33 16.44
CA PRO A 247 -9.14 -13.38 17.57
C PRO A 247 -7.98 -12.35 17.56
N ALA A 248 -6.88 -12.65 16.87
CA ALA A 248 -5.73 -11.74 16.75
C ALA A 248 -5.96 -10.55 15.81
N VAL A 249 -7.05 -10.53 15.04
CA VAL A 249 -7.36 -9.40 14.13
C VAL A 249 -7.66 -8.15 14.95
N PRO A 250 -6.98 -7.01 14.66
CA PRO A 250 -7.24 -5.78 15.38
C PRO A 250 -8.68 -5.29 15.19
N VAL A 251 -9.28 -4.81 16.27
CA VAL A 251 -10.67 -4.30 16.28
C VAL A 251 -10.86 -3.15 15.27
N VAL A 252 -9.81 -2.35 15.05
CA VAL A 252 -9.82 -1.26 14.07
C VAL A 252 -9.99 -1.81 12.66
N VAL A 253 -9.27 -2.88 12.29
CA VAL A 253 -9.38 -3.54 10.98
C VAL A 253 -10.79 -4.12 10.78
N GLU A 254 -11.31 -4.86 11.77
CA GLU A 254 -12.68 -5.39 11.71
C GLU A 254 -13.72 -4.29 11.49
N ARG A 255 -13.56 -3.14 12.17
CA ARG A 255 -14.47 -2.00 12.04
C ARG A 255 -14.39 -1.36 10.65
N ILE A 256 -13.19 -1.21 10.09
CA ILE A 256 -12.98 -0.71 8.73
C ILE A 256 -13.68 -1.62 7.72
N VAL A 257 -13.36 -2.93 7.77
CA VAL A 257 -13.91 -3.92 6.84
C VAL A 257 -15.43 -3.96 6.93
N ARG A 258 -16.01 -4.00 8.13
CA ARG A 258 -17.46 -4.00 8.32
C ARG A 258 -18.13 -2.77 7.70
N ARG A 259 -17.53 -1.57 7.84
CA ARG A 259 -18.08 -0.33 7.26
C ARG A 259 -17.93 -0.32 5.74
N ALA A 260 -16.80 -0.79 5.23
CA ALA A 260 -16.51 -0.84 3.81
C ALA A 260 -17.33 -1.91 3.06
N LEU A 261 -17.77 -2.99 3.75
CA LEU A 261 -18.67 -4.01 3.22
C LEU A 261 -20.17 -3.64 3.32
N HIS A 262 -20.49 -2.36 3.57
CA HIS A 262 -21.87 -1.92 3.54
C HIS A 262 -22.49 -2.12 2.16
N LYS A 263 -23.75 -2.58 2.12
CA LYS A 263 -24.43 -2.97 0.88
C LYS A 263 -24.73 -1.76 -0.03
N GLN A 264 -25.04 -0.62 0.58
CA GLN A 264 -25.14 0.66 -0.13
C GLN A 264 -23.77 1.33 -0.19
N PRO A 265 -23.40 2.01 -1.30
CA PRO A 265 -22.10 2.64 -1.46
C PRO A 265 -21.85 3.83 -0.53
N GLU A 266 -22.89 4.65 -0.26
CA GLU A 266 -22.77 5.95 0.42
C GLU A 266 -22.16 5.85 1.84
N PRO A 267 -22.54 4.85 2.70
CA PRO A 267 -21.96 4.72 4.03
C PRO A 267 -20.52 4.22 4.06
N ARG A 268 -19.98 3.73 2.94
CA ARG A 268 -18.60 3.24 2.86
C ARG A 268 -17.62 4.42 3.05
N PRO A 269 -16.49 4.23 3.75
CA PRO A 269 -15.49 5.28 3.90
C PRO A 269 -14.84 5.65 2.55
N PHE A 270 -14.08 6.73 2.50
CA PHE A 270 -13.10 6.97 1.44
C PHE A 270 -11.80 6.23 1.72
N MET A 271 -10.97 5.99 0.69
CA MET A 271 -9.70 5.27 0.86
C MET A 271 -8.76 6.00 1.83
N THR A 272 -8.72 7.31 1.78
CA THR A 272 -7.94 8.14 2.72
C THR A 272 -8.30 7.86 4.18
N ASP A 273 -9.62 7.78 4.51
CA ASP A 273 -10.08 7.47 5.88
C ASP A 273 -9.67 6.05 6.31
N VAL A 274 -9.68 5.11 5.36
CA VAL A 274 -9.26 3.71 5.58
C VAL A 274 -7.77 3.67 5.88
N LEU A 275 -6.96 4.31 5.05
CA LEU A 275 -5.49 4.35 5.18
C LEU A 275 -5.04 5.01 6.48
N ASP A 276 -5.65 6.13 6.87
CA ASP A 276 -5.33 6.81 8.12
C ASP A 276 -5.53 5.91 9.34
N ARG A 277 -6.62 5.14 9.35
CA ARG A 277 -6.93 4.20 10.44
C ARG A 277 -6.00 2.98 10.44
N LEU A 278 -5.73 2.39 9.26
CA LEU A 278 -4.79 1.28 9.12
C LEU A 278 -3.37 1.71 9.52
N TRP A 279 -2.96 2.91 9.12
CA TRP A 279 -1.65 3.45 9.48
C TRP A 279 -1.51 3.68 10.99
N ALA A 280 -2.54 4.25 11.63
CA ALA A 280 -2.57 4.42 13.08
C ALA A 280 -2.43 3.08 13.80
N GLU A 281 -3.17 2.04 13.35
CA GLU A 281 -3.07 0.69 13.90
C GLU A 281 -1.67 0.08 13.71
N ALA A 282 -1.11 0.20 12.50
CA ALA A 282 0.22 -0.33 12.19
C ALA A 282 1.35 0.33 13.02
N ASN A 283 1.11 1.53 13.52
CA ASN A 283 2.07 2.31 14.31
C ASN A 283 1.73 2.40 15.82
N THR A 284 0.79 1.59 16.30
CA THR A 284 0.53 1.52 17.75
C THR A 284 1.78 1.06 18.51
N PRO A 285 2.00 1.52 19.75
CA PRO A 285 3.16 1.11 20.55
C PRO A 285 3.29 -0.40 20.71
N ALA A 286 2.17 -1.12 20.85
CA ALA A 286 2.13 -2.57 20.95
C ALA A 286 2.63 -3.27 19.66
N THR A 287 2.29 -2.72 18.49
CA THR A 287 2.76 -3.23 17.19
C THR A 287 4.24 -2.88 16.96
N ARG A 288 4.67 -1.71 17.38
CA ARG A 288 6.09 -1.30 17.35
C ARG A 288 6.96 -2.20 18.22
N TRP A 289 6.55 -2.46 19.46
CA TRP A 289 7.28 -3.32 20.39
C TRP A 289 7.47 -4.73 19.84
N LYS A 290 6.43 -5.34 19.27
CA LYS A 290 6.54 -6.67 18.65
C LYS A 290 7.52 -6.68 17.47
N ARG A 291 7.56 -5.62 16.65
CA ARG A 291 8.50 -5.48 15.53
C ARG A 291 9.95 -5.32 16.01
N THR A 292 10.19 -4.45 16.99
CA THR A 292 11.53 -4.27 17.55
C THR A 292 12.01 -5.52 18.27
N ALA A 293 11.15 -6.20 19.02
CA ALA A 293 11.48 -7.45 19.69
C ALA A 293 11.83 -8.57 18.69
N ALA A 294 11.13 -8.67 17.56
CA ALA A 294 11.43 -9.65 16.51
C ALA A 294 12.78 -9.36 15.83
N VAL A 295 13.07 -8.10 15.51
CA VAL A 295 14.35 -7.69 14.89
C VAL A 295 15.50 -7.89 15.85
N VAL A 296 15.36 -7.47 17.11
CA VAL A 296 16.39 -7.62 18.14
C VAL A 296 16.59 -9.10 18.49
N GLY A 297 15.51 -9.88 18.60
CA GLY A 297 15.56 -11.34 18.81
C GLY A 297 16.26 -12.07 17.67
N GLY A 298 15.94 -11.72 16.42
CA GLY A 298 16.60 -12.28 15.24
C GLY A 298 18.10 -11.95 15.17
N ALA A 299 18.46 -10.69 15.45
CA ALA A 299 19.88 -10.28 15.50
C ALA A 299 20.64 -10.96 16.64
N ALA A 300 20.03 -11.11 17.82
CA ALA A 300 20.63 -11.82 18.94
C ALA A 300 20.84 -13.32 18.64
N LEU A 301 19.86 -13.96 17.98
CA LEU A 301 19.99 -15.36 17.56
C LEU A 301 21.10 -15.53 16.53
N ALA A 302 21.18 -14.65 15.52
CA ALA A 302 22.25 -14.67 14.52
C ALA A 302 23.63 -14.47 15.17
N ALA A 303 23.76 -13.52 16.10
CA ALA A 303 24.98 -13.31 16.85
C ALA A 303 25.37 -14.54 17.71
N SER A 304 24.40 -15.18 18.36
CA SER A 304 24.63 -16.39 19.15
C SER A 304 25.10 -17.57 18.28
N ILE A 305 24.52 -17.73 17.08
CA ILE A 305 24.95 -18.75 16.11
C ILE A 305 26.36 -18.43 15.62
N ALA A 306 26.68 -17.17 15.29
CA ALA A 306 28.02 -16.77 14.87
C ALA A 306 29.08 -17.03 15.95
N VAL A 307 28.77 -16.76 17.21
CA VAL A 307 29.64 -17.05 18.36
C VAL A 307 29.85 -18.58 18.51
N LEU A 308 28.78 -19.36 18.41
CA LEU A 308 28.86 -20.82 18.47
C LEU A 308 29.72 -21.41 17.33
N VAL A 309 29.54 -20.89 16.11
CA VAL A 309 30.36 -21.33 14.96
C VAL A 309 31.82 -20.92 15.16
N ALA A 310 32.10 -19.70 15.58
CA ALA A 310 33.45 -19.25 15.88
C ALA A 310 34.07 -20.09 16.98
N TRP A 311 33.33 -20.35 18.07
CA TRP A 311 33.81 -21.21 19.17
C TRP A 311 34.11 -22.63 18.70
N SER A 312 33.27 -23.21 17.82
CA SER A 312 33.51 -24.54 17.24
C SER A 312 34.73 -24.59 16.30
N MET A 313 35.05 -23.47 15.63
CA MET A 313 36.24 -23.36 14.77
C MET A 313 37.55 -23.16 15.56
N PHE A 314 37.47 -22.42 16.68
CA PHE A 314 38.66 -22.09 17.50
C PHE A 314 38.78 -22.92 18.77
N ALA A 315 37.79 -23.77 19.11
CA ALA A 315 37.89 -24.66 20.24
C ALA A 315 39.08 -25.61 20.08
N PRO A 316 39.97 -25.73 21.06
CA PRO A 316 41.11 -26.64 20.97
C PRO A 316 40.61 -28.06 20.82
N ARG A 317 41.16 -28.77 19.84
CA ARG A 317 40.80 -30.17 19.59
C ARG A 317 41.03 -31.02 20.88
N PRO A 318 40.16 -31.99 21.20
CA PRO A 318 40.24 -32.75 22.43
C PRO A 318 41.59 -33.50 22.62
N SER A 319 42.36 -33.68 21.54
CA SER A 319 43.73 -34.21 21.60
C SER A 319 44.72 -33.21 22.22
N ALA A 320 44.56 -31.88 21.96
CA ALA A 320 45.40 -30.84 22.53
C ALA A 320 45.13 -30.64 24.04
N LEU A 321 43.87 -30.76 24.47
CA LEU A 321 43.52 -30.68 25.89
C LEU A 321 44.04 -31.89 26.69
N ARG A 322 44.10 -33.10 26.11
CA ARG A 322 44.69 -34.27 26.74
C ARG A 322 46.19 -34.14 26.92
N SER A 323 46.92 -33.56 25.95
CA SER A 323 48.34 -33.31 26.08
C SER A 323 48.67 -32.26 27.13
N LEU A 324 47.87 -31.17 27.20
CA LEU A 324 48.01 -30.16 28.24
C LEU A 324 47.67 -30.65 29.63
N ALA A 325 46.65 -31.51 29.76
CA ALA A 325 46.30 -32.12 31.02
C ALA A 325 47.37 -33.11 31.51
N GLN A 326 47.99 -33.88 30.59
CA GLN A 326 49.13 -34.74 30.92
C GLN A 326 50.38 -33.95 31.33
N SER A 327 50.68 -32.84 30.65
CA SER A 327 51.79 -31.96 31.01
C SER A 327 51.56 -31.27 32.38
N ALA A 328 50.32 -30.83 32.64
CA ALA A 328 49.96 -30.25 33.93
C ALA A 328 50.00 -31.24 35.08
N SER A 329 49.64 -32.52 34.87
CA SER A 329 49.70 -33.55 35.89
C SER A 329 51.17 -33.97 36.22
N LEU A 330 52.08 -33.91 35.23
CA LEU A 330 53.49 -34.15 35.43
C LEU A 330 54.15 -33.01 36.22
N LEU A 331 53.81 -31.74 35.91
CA LEU A 331 54.28 -30.58 36.65
C LEU A 331 53.72 -30.50 38.08
N ALA A 332 52.49 -30.92 38.29
CA ALA A 332 51.87 -30.98 39.61
C ALA A 332 52.51 -32.07 40.48
N ALA A 333 52.91 -33.20 39.89
CA ALA A 333 53.61 -34.24 40.60
C ALA A 333 55.02 -33.81 41.04
N GLU A 334 55.69 -32.98 40.25
CA GLU A 334 57.03 -32.48 40.57
C GLU A 334 56.97 -31.35 41.63
N GLN A 335 55.91 -30.53 41.67
CA GLN A 335 55.71 -29.49 42.70
C GLN A 335 55.19 -30.01 44.04
N ALA A 336 54.54 -31.17 44.06
CA ALA A 336 54.05 -31.81 45.28
C ALA A 336 55.20 -32.33 46.18
N GLN A 337 56.39 -32.48 45.62
CA GLN A 337 57.58 -32.96 46.36
C GLN A 337 58.36 -31.82 47.01
N VAL A 338 58.09 -30.56 46.76
CA VAL A 338 58.88 -29.41 47.23
C VAL A 338 58.25 -28.63 48.38
N ASN A 339 56.95 -28.73 48.63
CA ASN A 339 56.28 -27.90 49.62
C ASN A 339 55.37 -28.71 50.60
N ALA A 340 55.97 -29.29 51.55
CA ALA A 340 55.32 -29.70 52.80
C ALA A 340 55.76 -28.72 53.92
N SER A 341 54.86 -27.85 54.36
CA SER A 341 54.68 -27.41 55.74
C SER A 341 54.10 -25.96 55.84
N PRO A 342 53.48 -25.60 56.99
CA PRO A 342 52.13 -25.08 56.96
C PRO A 342 52.07 -23.66 57.59
N THR A 343 50.92 -23.09 57.61
CA THR A 343 50.27 -22.22 58.63
C THR A 343 49.59 -20.97 58.07
N SER A 344 48.29 -20.95 58.35
CA SER A 344 47.57 -19.97 59.18
C SER A 344 47.00 -18.70 58.59
N SER A 345 45.69 -18.58 58.87
CA SER A 345 44.89 -17.39 59.18
C SER A 345 44.21 -16.56 58.09
N ALA A 346 42.89 -16.60 58.16
CA ALA A 346 41.93 -15.57 57.70
C ALA A 346 41.92 -14.36 58.63
N PRO A 347 41.04 -13.36 58.58
CA PRO A 347 40.14 -12.84 57.49
C PRO A 347 40.18 -11.28 57.38
N ALA A 348 39.47 -10.68 56.41
CA ALA A 348 38.60 -9.49 56.66
C ALA A 348 38.21 -8.67 55.43
N ALA A 349 36.91 -8.47 55.30
CA ALA A 349 36.15 -7.23 55.10
C ALA A 349 36.23 -6.42 53.77
N ALA A 350 35.03 -6.19 53.26
CA ALA A 350 34.65 -5.25 52.22
C ALA A 350 34.87 -3.76 52.64
N PRO A 351 34.72 -2.80 51.69
CA PRO A 351 33.50 -2.00 51.73
C PRO A 351 32.90 -1.58 50.36
N ARG A 352 31.62 -1.27 50.49
CA ARG A 352 30.75 -0.59 49.53
C ARG A 352 31.17 0.85 49.29
N VAL A 353 30.86 1.38 48.08
CA VAL A 353 30.42 2.77 47.90
C VAL A 353 29.42 2.86 46.74
N ALA A 354 28.37 3.62 47.00
CA ALA A 354 27.23 3.92 46.12
C ALA A 354 27.39 5.30 45.44
N PRO A 355 26.32 5.93 44.87
CA PRO A 355 26.25 6.34 43.47
C PRO A 355 26.32 7.84 43.24
N MET A 356 26.49 8.31 42.01
CA MET A 356 26.32 9.73 41.69
C MET A 356 25.67 9.95 40.30
N ALA A 357 24.71 10.83 40.35
CA ALA A 357 23.91 11.66 39.49
C ALA A 357 24.29 11.87 38.00
N GLY A 358 23.23 12.05 37.20
CA GLY A 358 23.33 12.49 35.81
C GLY A 358 23.56 13.99 35.59
N PRO A 359 23.61 14.39 34.36
CA PRO A 359 22.97 15.66 33.99
C PRO A 359 22.27 15.73 32.63
N ALA A 360 21.20 16.53 32.68
CA ALA A 360 20.79 17.62 31.78
C ALA A 360 20.70 17.42 30.25
N THR A 361 19.50 17.64 29.77
CA THR A 361 19.06 17.98 28.41
C THR A 361 19.67 19.28 27.89
N PRO A 362 19.85 19.39 26.56
CA PRO A 362 19.82 20.69 25.91
C PRO A 362 18.62 20.90 25.00
N ALA A 363 18.19 22.14 24.96
CA ALA A 363 17.10 22.71 24.18
C ALA A 363 17.35 22.66 22.67
N VAL A 364 16.28 22.56 21.90
CA VAL A 364 16.30 22.64 20.44
C VAL A 364 15.79 24.02 20.01
N GLU A 365 16.63 24.77 19.34
CA GLU A 365 16.27 25.96 18.58
C GLU A 365 15.64 25.60 17.22
N PRO A 366 14.79 26.49 16.64
CA PRO A 366 14.15 26.25 15.37
C PRO A 366 14.97 26.85 14.22
N SER A 367 15.36 26.06 13.22
CA SER A 367 15.89 26.60 11.96
C SER A 367 15.46 25.82 10.75
N ALA A 368 15.27 26.59 9.70
CA ALA A 368 15.43 26.38 8.28
C ALA A 368 14.16 26.33 7.42
N ALA A 369 14.09 27.34 6.56
CA ALA A 369 13.20 27.48 5.43
C ALA A 369 13.41 26.36 4.41
N VAL A 370 12.32 25.78 3.93
CA VAL A 370 12.29 24.69 2.94
C VAL A 370 12.23 25.29 1.53
N SER A 371 13.08 24.79 0.65
CA SER A 371 13.16 25.13 -0.79
C SER A 371 11.91 24.71 -1.59
N PRO A 372 11.57 25.39 -2.70
CA PRO A 372 10.30 25.21 -3.44
C PRO A 372 10.08 23.82 -4.07
N ALA A 373 11.08 23.00 -4.23
CA ALA A 373 10.97 21.66 -4.82
C ALA A 373 10.35 20.60 -3.88
N ALA A 374 10.15 20.93 -2.59
CA ALA A 374 9.58 20.02 -1.59
C ALA A 374 8.05 20.17 -1.44
N GLU A 375 7.42 21.14 -2.08
CA GLU A 375 5.99 21.45 -1.90
C GLU A 375 5.04 20.34 -2.39
N ASN A 376 5.48 19.48 -3.29
CA ASN A 376 4.64 18.38 -3.84
C ASN A 376 4.54 17.14 -2.92
N ARG A 377 5.20 17.14 -1.74
CA ARG A 377 5.12 16.05 -0.74
C ARG A 377 4.77 16.55 0.66
N ALA A 378 4.29 17.79 0.78
CA ALA A 378 4.02 18.42 2.06
C ALA A 378 2.70 17.96 2.67
N TYR A 379 2.71 17.74 4.00
CA TYR A 379 1.52 17.46 4.77
C TYR A 379 0.80 18.76 5.13
N TRP A 380 -0.53 18.74 5.05
CA TRP A 380 -1.40 19.84 5.40
C TRP A 380 -2.38 19.41 6.49
N ILE A 381 -2.77 20.33 7.34
CA ILE A 381 -3.80 20.10 8.34
C ILE A 381 -5.04 20.87 7.94
N GLN A 382 -6.12 20.18 7.63
CA GLN A 382 -7.40 20.82 7.36
C GLN A 382 -8.10 21.12 8.69
N VAL A 383 -8.42 22.40 8.92
CA VAL A 383 -9.01 22.89 10.17
C VAL A 383 -10.52 23.13 10.03
N GLY A 384 -10.99 23.28 8.80
CA GLY A 384 -12.42 23.47 8.53
C GLY A 384 -12.77 23.44 7.07
N ALA A 385 -14.05 23.17 6.76
CA ALA A 385 -14.66 23.29 5.45
C ALA A 385 -16.02 24.00 5.59
N PHE A 386 -16.25 25.05 4.82
CA PHE A 386 -17.40 25.94 4.98
C PHE A 386 -18.13 26.13 3.64
N LYS A 387 -19.45 26.21 3.66
CA LYS A 387 -20.25 26.62 2.51
C LYS A 387 -20.19 28.15 2.33
N ASP A 388 -20.00 28.91 3.41
CA ASP A 388 -19.86 30.35 3.44
C ASP A 388 -18.39 30.78 3.30
N PRO A 389 -17.99 31.50 2.24
CA PRO A 389 -16.62 31.96 2.04
C PRO A 389 -16.12 32.90 3.15
N GLU A 390 -17.03 33.71 3.72
CA GLU A 390 -16.67 34.63 4.79
C GLU A 390 -16.38 33.93 6.10
N ALA A 391 -17.04 32.80 6.38
CA ALA A 391 -16.72 31.95 7.53
C ALA A 391 -15.34 31.32 7.39
N ALA A 392 -14.97 30.88 6.17
CA ALA A 392 -13.63 30.36 5.89
C ALA A 392 -12.56 31.46 6.06
N LYS A 393 -12.79 32.67 5.53
CA LYS A 393 -11.87 33.81 5.70
C LYS A 393 -11.67 34.19 7.19
N ARG A 394 -12.76 34.23 7.97
CA ARG A 394 -12.68 34.50 9.43
C ARG A 394 -11.87 33.48 10.17
N LEU A 395 -11.99 32.19 9.84
CA LEU A 395 -11.16 31.14 10.44
C LEU A 395 -9.69 31.29 10.01
N ALA A 396 -9.42 31.49 8.72
CA ALA A 396 -8.07 31.68 8.19
C ALA A 396 -7.38 32.90 8.86
N GLY A 397 -8.06 34.01 9.03
CA GLY A 397 -7.56 35.19 9.72
C GLY A 397 -7.18 34.93 11.20
N ARG A 398 -8.02 34.21 11.93
CA ARG A 398 -7.72 33.83 13.34
C ARG A 398 -6.50 32.91 13.44
N LEU A 399 -6.37 31.93 12.54
CA LEU A 399 -5.22 31.03 12.50
C LEU A 399 -3.92 31.78 12.12
N HIS A 400 -4.02 32.74 11.20
CA HIS A 400 -2.90 33.59 10.81
C HIS A 400 -2.41 34.48 11.97
N GLN A 401 -3.31 35.05 12.74
CA GLN A 401 -2.99 35.80 13.99
C GLN A 401 -2.28 34.89 15.03
N GLN A 402 -2.56 33.59 15.03
CA GLN A 402 -1.90 32.60 15.87
C GLN A 402 -0.57 32.11 15.29
N LYS A 403 -0.02 32.77 14.27
CA LYS A 403 1.24 32.46 13.58
C LYS A 403 1.26 31.14 12.81
N TYR A 404 0.12 30.59 12.42
CA TYR A 404 0.05 29.46 11.51
C TYR A 404 0.12 29.94 10.05
N ARG A 405 0.83 29.18 9.21
CA ARG A 405 0.76 29.38 7.75
C ARG A 405 -0.54 28.75 7.24
N VAL A 406 -1.42 29.54 6.64
CA VAL A 406 -2.78 29.12 6.29
C VAL A 406 -3.00 29.26 4.80
N GLU A 407 -3.61 28.26 4.17
CA GLU A 407 -4.12 28.27 2.80
C GLU A 407 -5.64 28.06 2.82
N ALA A 408 -6.39 28.93 2.16
CA ALA A 408 -7.81 28.78 1.92
C ALA A 408 -8.05 28.45 0.43
N SER A 409 -8.68 27.31 0.14
CA SER A 409 -8.95 26.87 -1.22
C SER A 409 -10.43 26.54 -1.40
N SER A 410 -11.02 26.90 -2.55
CA SER A 410 -12.36 26.49 -2.96
C SER A 410 -12.29 25.19 -3.77
N ALA A 411 -13.06 24.18 -3.43
CA ALA A 411 -13.18 22.97 -4.23
C ALA A 411 -14.27 23.18 -5.30
N GLY A 412 -13.83 23.50 -6.49
CA GLY A 412 -14.67 23.70 -7.66
C GLY A 412 -13.88 24.47 -8.72
N ALA A 413 -13.35 23.76 -9.74
CA ALA A 413 -12.55 24.25 -10.87
C ALA A 413 -11.14 24.77 -10.52
N GLY A 414 -10.14 24.19 -11.20
CA GLY A 414 -8.76 24.60 -11.07
C GLY A 414 -8.54 26.02 -11.50
N GLU A 415 -8.21 26.85 -10.51
CA GLU A 415 -7.44 28.07 -10.73
C GLU A 415 -6.85 28.52 -9.39
N ARG A 416 -5.56 28.78 -9.42
CA ARG A 416 -4.81 29.34 -8.29
C ARG A 416 -5.10 30.84 -8.23
N GLU A 417 -5.83 31.29 -7.23
CA GLU A 417 -5.77 32.72 -6.85
C GLU A 417 -4.79 32.91 -5.70
N THR A 418 -3.65 33.50 -6.05
CA THR A 418 -2.78 34.22 -5.12
C THR A 418 -3.45 35.55 -4.80
N VAL A 419 -3.69 35.80 -3.52
CA VAL A 419 -4.22 37.10 -3.05
C VAL A 419 -3.18 38.19 -3.28
N GLY A 420 -3.48 39.09 -4.24
CA GLY A 420 -2.76 40.35 -4.49
C GLY A 420 -3.38 41.10 -5.64
N SER A 421 -4.02 42.23 -5.29
CA SER A 421 -4.43 43.37 -6.15
C SER A 421 -5.80 43.33 -6.83
N ALA A 422 -6.52 44.44 -6.62
CA ALA A 422 -7.90 44.81 -6.90
C ALA A 422 -8.24 45.10 -8.40
N PRO A 423 -9.43 45.61 -8.78
CA PRO A 423 -10.32 44.90 -9.70
C PRO A 423 -10.44 45.59 -11.09
N SER A 424 -10.91 44.86 -12.09
CA SER A 424 -11.50 45.47 -13.28
C SER A 424 -12.70 44.65 -13.76
N ALA A 425 -13.68 45.39 -14.22
CA ALA A 425 -15.07 45.06 -14.46
C ALA A 425 -15.37 44.37 -15.81
N SER A 426 -16.57 43.75 -15.86
CA SER A 426 -17.49 43.51 -16.99
C SER A 426 -17.32 42.31 -17.90
N ALA A 427 -18.24 41.36 -17.79
CA ALA A 427 -19.33 40.96 -18.70
C ALA A 427 -19.65 39.47 -18.66
N PRO A 428 -20.68 38.87 -19.32
CA PRO A 428 -21.95 38.57 -18.64
C PRO A 428 -22.21 37.07 -18.44
N ALA A 429 -23.29 36.79 -17.68
CA ALA A 429 -23.78 35.51 -17.18
C ALA A 429 -23.85 34.35 -18.19
N ALA A 430 -23.29 33.20 -17.78
CA ALA A 430 -23.71 31.89 -18.21
C ALA A 430 -24.24 31.13 -16.98
N VAL A 431 -25.44 30.59 -17.09
CA VAL A 431 -26.18 29.86 -16.06
C VAL A 431 -25.40 28.58 -15.73
N SER A 432 -24.82 28.50 -14.52
CA SER A 432 -24.17 27.30 -13.97
C SER A 432 -25.07 26.73 -12.88
N THR A 433 -25.47 25.49 -13.05
CA THR A 433 -26.13 24.65 -12.04
C THR A 433 -25.27 24.59 -10.78
N ARG A 434 -25.81 25.06 -9.65
CA ARG A 434 -25.16 25.14 -8.34
C ARG A 434 -24.86 23.75 -7.79
N GLY A 435 -23.61 23.30 -7.92
CA GLY A 435 -23.01 22.38 -6.96
C GLY A 435 -22.46 23.19 -5.78
N ASP A 436 -22.75 22.78 -4.55
CA ASP A 436 -22.29 23.43 -3.31
C ASP A 436 -20.74 23.53 -3.29
N VAL A 437 -20.20 24.71 -3.48
CA VAL A 437 -18.76 25.00 -3.39
C VAL A 437 -18.35 25.02 -1.92
N LEU A 438 -17.44 24.11 -1.51
CA LEU A 438 -16.88 24.05 -0.16
C LEU A 438 -15.54 24.78 -0.09
N HIS A 439 -15.45 25.79 0.79
CA HIS A 439 -14.22 26.52 1.08
C HIS A 439 -13.46 25.83 2.22
N ARG A 440 -12.26 25.31 1.92
CA ARG A 440 -11.41 24.58 2.86
C ARG A 440 -10.32 25.47 3.41
N VAL A 441 -10.10 25.42 4.74
CA VAL A 441 -9.02 26.14 5.43
C VAL A 441 -7.99 25.12 5.91
N ARG A 442 -6.75 25.26 5.44
CA ARG A 442 -5.64 24.36 5.72
C ARG A 442 -4.46 25.11 6.34
N VAL A 443 -3.73 24.42 7.23
CA VAL A 443 -2.52 24.89 7.90
C VAL A 443 -1.34 24.05 7.45
N GLY A 444 -0.24 24.65 7.04
CA GLY A 444 0.95 24.00 6.52
C GLY A 444 1.66 24.87 5.47
N PRO A 445 2.57 24.33 4.65
CA PRO A 445 2.96 22.90 4.55
C PRO A 445 3.91 22.44 5.66
N TYR A 446 3.85 21.16 6.02
CA TYR A 446 4.78 20.51 6.93
C TYR A 446 5.65 19.52 6.16
N ALA A 447 6.94 19.46 6.49
CA ALA A 447 7.91 18.63 5.77
C ALA A 447 7.67 17.13 5.97
N ASP A 448 7.17 16.75 7.14
CA ASP A 448 6.89 15.36 7.48
C ASP A 448 5.59 15.22 8.30
N ARG A 449 5.12 13.98 8.43
CA ARG A 449 3.88 13.68 9.15
C ARG A 449 4.01 13.87 10.68
N ALA A 450 5.21 13.76 11.22
CA ALA A 450 5.42 13.94 12.66
C ALA A 450 5.25 15.42 13.04
N ALA A 451 5.81 16.34 12.25
CA ALA A 451 5.61 17.77 12.40
C ALA A 451 4.14 18.16 12.22
N ALA A 452 3.44 17.62 11.22
CA ALA A 452 2.01 17.82 11.04
C ALA A 452 1.20 17.29 12.24
N THR A 453 1.54 16.12 12.79
CA THR A 453 0.85 15.54 13.95
C THR A 453 1.05 16.39 15.22
N SER A 454 2.25 16.94 15.41
CA SER A 454 2.53 17.84 16.54
C SER A 454 1.71 19.13 16.44
N ALA A 455 1.64 19.73 15.25
CA ALA A 455 0.84 20.91 15.00
C ALA A 455 -0.68 20.63 15.12
N LEU A 456 -1.13 19.44 14.70
CA LEU A 456 -2.52 19.00 14.86
C LEU A 456 -2.91 18.96 16.35
N LYS A 457 -2.10 18.34 17.21
CA LYS A 457 -2.34 18.31 18.66
C LYS A 457 -2.40 19.71 19.28
N ALA A 458 -1.54 20.62 18.81
CA ALA A 458 -1.56 22.00 19.27
C ALA A 458 -2.86 22.74 18.86
N LEU A 459 -3.41 22.43 17.70
CA LEU A 459 -4.69 22.97 17.24
C LEU A 459 -5.89 22.35 17.98
N GLU A 460 -5.84 21.04 18.28
CA GLU A 460 -6.84 20.35 19.12
C GLU A 460 -6.89 20.95 20.52
N GLY A 461 -5.73 21.23 21.13
CA GLY A 461 -5.63 21.89 22.44
C GLY A 461 -6.22 23.31 22.47
N LYS A 462 -6.39 23.95 21.29
CA LYS A 462 -7.05 25.25 21.13
C LYS A 462 -8.54 25.14 20.75
N GLY A 463 -9.12 23.93 20.81
CA GLY A 463 -10.55 23.67 20.58
C GLY A 463 -10.94 23.52 19.11
N TYR A 464 -9.98 23.44 18.18
CA TYR A 464 -10.28 23.07 16.78
C TYR A 464 -10.46 21.55 16.63
N LYS A 465 -11.09 21.12 15.53
CA LYS A 465 -11.19 19.69 15.14
C LYS A 465 -10.45 19.47 13.83
N PRO A 466 -9.11 19.56 13.84
CA PRO A 466 -8.30 19.46 12.64
C PRO A 466 -8.07 18.00 12.23
N PHE A 467 -7.75 17.78 10.94
CA PHE A 467 -7.23 16.49 10.46
C PHE A 467 -6.13 16.72 9.42
N ILE A 468 -5.20 15.75 9.31
CA ILE A 468 -4.10 15.83 8.35
C ILE A 468 -4.64 15.50 6.96
N ALA A 469 -4.47 16.41 6.01
CA ALA A 469 -4.78 16.24 4.59
C ALA A 469 -3.47 16.28 3.78
N ARG A 470 -3.35 15.46 2.75
CA ARG A 470 -2.33 15.63 1.70
C ARG A 470 -2.89 16.53 0.60
N ARG A 471 -2.00 17.25 -0.08
CA ARG A 471 -2.33 17.99 -1.29
C ARG A 471 -2.35 17.07 -2.48
#